data_d55796bfcd78716ace5ef334c2744ca8
#
_entry.id   d55796bfcd78716ace5ef334c2744ca8
#
_cell.length_a   1.000
_cell.length_b   1.000
_cell.length_c   1.000
_cell.angle_alpha   90.00
_cell.angle_beta   90.00
_cell.angle_gamma   90.00
#
_symmetry.space_group_name_H-M   'P 1'
#
loop_
_entity.id
_entity.type
_entity.pdbx_description
1 polymer ?
#
loop_
_entity_poly.entity_id
_entity_poly.type
_entity_poly.pdbx_seq_one_letter_code
_entity_poly.pdbx_strand_id
1 'polypeptide(L)'
;MAKNSGKQFELLVKAIYEEILSQDSVESIEVKHDVSLVGKSGQEHQIDVYWSFKVGGETMQVAIECKDYKSAVSVGRIRDFWAALDDIGNIKGIFVTTKGYQSGAVTFANHHKIALKTVQEPTEADLNPEGTIQQIVMNGNLLGIHNVRMMPKFDLAWVLENTDFKEGDPFRLYGRNDQVKIMDSSFEVLGTVLDYENKLPRTPENASNLTHRFEFSDGYLFAPESCSKPLKIEHIDFTYDTFTHQMQSTINLKMTAKAVLKDITTGEAFLYNKSTA
;
A
#
# COMPACT_ATOMS: atom_id res chain seq x y z
N MET A 1 8.62 -2.69 -41.08
CA MET A 1 8.30 -2.69 -39.64
C MET A 1 8.92 -1.51 -38.84
N ALA A 2 9.57 -0.51 -39.48
CA ALA A 2 10.26 0.58 -38.76
C ALA A 2 9.42 1.86 -38.49
N LYS A 3 8.21 1.96 -39.04
CA LYS A 3 7.38 3.17 -38.89
C LYS A 3 6.59 3.25 -37.57
N ASN A 4 6.55 2.18 -36.76
CA ASN A 4 5.74 2.10 -35.55
C ASN A 4 6.53 2.35 -34.25
N SER A 5 7.87 2.23 -34.29
CA SER A 5 8.71 2.39 -33.07
C SER A 5 8.81 3.84 -32.59
N GLY A 6 8.93 4.80 -33.53
CA GLY A 6 9.00 6.22 -33.18
C GLY A 6 7.75 6.71 -32.47
N LYS A 7 6.58 6.44 -33.04
CA LYS A 7 5.29 6.82 -32.43
C LYS A 7 5.04 6.13 -31.07
N GLN A 8 5.45 4.88 -30.93
CA GLN A 8 5.35 4.18 -29.64
C GLN A 8 6.25 4.81 -28.59
N PHE A 9 7.44 5.27 -28.98
CA PHE A 9 8.34 5.98 -28.08
C PHE A 9 7.77 7.35 -27.66
N GLU A 10 7.21 8.13 -28.59
CA GLU A 10 6.54 9.40 -28.29
C GLU A 10 5.37 9.20 -27.29
N LEU A 11 4.54 8.18 -27.50
CA LEU A 11 3.42 7.84 -26.59
C LEU A 11 3.92 7.38 -25.21
N LEU A 12 5.03 6.66 -25.13
CA LEU A 12 5.66 6.31 -23.86
C LEU A 12 6.13 7.57 -23.12
N VAL A 13 6.81 8.47 -23.81
CA VAL A 13 7.28 9.75 -23.23
C VAL A 13 6.09 10.58 -22.76
N LYS A 14 5.01 10.66 -23.55
CA LYS A 14 3.76 11.31 -23.15
C LYS A 14 3.24 10.73 -21.84
N ALA A 15 3.10 9.40 -21.75
CA ALA A 15 2.56 8.72 -20.57
C ALA A 15 3.44 8.92 -19.32
N ILE A 16 4.77 8.97 -19.48
CA ILE A 16 5.70 9.30 -18.40
C ILE A 16 5.43 10.72 -17.87
N TYR A 17 5.29 11.71 -18.76
CA TYR A 17 5.02 13.07 -18.34
C TYR A 17 3.63 13.30 -17.79
N GLU A 18 2.62 12.56 -18.26
CA GLU A 18 1.30 12.53 -17.61
C GLU A 18 1.39 12.04 -16.15
N GLU A 19 2.22 11.03 -15.88
CA GLU A 19 2.42 10.54 -14.51
C GLU A 19 3.21 11.55 -13.66
N ILE A 20 4.29 12.13 -14.17
CA ILE A 20 5.06 13.16 -13.47
C ILE A 20 4.17 14.34 -13.10
N LEU A 21 3.43 14.88 -14.07
CA LEU A 21 2.59 16.06 -13.86
C LEU A 21 1.36 15.78 -12.99
N SER A 22 0.90 14.52 -12.93
CA SER A 22 -0.17 14.13 -12.01
C SER A 22 0.24 14.18 -10.53
N GLN A 23 1.54 14.17 -10.24
CA GLN A 23 2.09 14.27 -8.88
C GLN A 23 2.32 15.74 -8.45
N ASP A 24 2.30 16.66 -9.42
CA ASP A 24 2.44 18.09 -9.15
C ASP A 24 1.10 18.70 -8.70
N SER A 25 1.17 19.71 -7.84
CA SER A 25 0.01 20.42 -7.32
C SER A 25 -0.67 21.37 -8.32
N VAL A 26 -0.28 21.31 -9.59
CA VAL A 26 -0.83 22.17 -10.65
C VAL A 26 -2.06 21.53 -11.27
N GLU A 27 -3.21 22.18 -11.13
CA GLU A 27 -4.47 21.66 -11.64
C GLU A 27 -4.49 21.54 -13.17
N SER A 28 -4.97 20.37 -13.64
CA SER A 28 -5.45 20.13 -15.01
C SER A 28 -4.45 20.42 -16.15
N ILE A 29 -3.20 19.91 -16.04
CA ILE A 29 -2.30 19.95 -17.20
C ILE A 29 -2.66 18.80 -18.15
N GLU A 30 -3.12 19.14 -19.36
CA GLU A 30 -3.33 18.17 -20.43
C GLU A 30 -2.04 18.00 -21.24
N VAL A 31 -1.44 16.81 -21.20
CA VAL A 31 -0.30 16.45 -22.07
C VAL A 31 -0.82 16.00 -23.43
N LYS A 32 -0.48 16.76 -24.47
CA LYS A 32 -0.90 16.50 -25.87
C LYS A 32 0.21 15.81 -26.63
N HIS A 33 -0.17 15.00 -27.62
CA HIS A 33 0.73 14.34 -28.54
C HIS A 33 0.50 14.86 -29.96
N ASP A 34 1.59 15.01 -30.73
CA ASP A 34 1.55 15.35 -32.14
C ASP A 34 0.83 16.70 -32.41
N VAL A 35 1.38 17.80 -31.83
CA VAL A 35 0.77 19.14 -31.88
C VAL A 35 1.52 20.00 -32.88
N SER A 36 0.78 20.69 -33.78
CA SER A 36 1.32 21.72 -34.66
C SER A 36 1.25 23.10 -33.99
N LEU A 37 2.38 23.78 -33.86
CA LEU A 37 2.50 25.14 -33.33
C LEU A 37 3.02 26.07 -34.43
N VAL A 38 2.37 27.24 -34.59
CA VAL A 38 2.78 28.25 -35.58
C VAL A 38 3.86 29.13 -34.96
N GLY A 39 4.99 29.23 -35.63
CA GLY A 39 6.08 30.10 -35.24
C GLY A 39 5.84 31.56 -35.66
N LYS A 40 6.70 32.49 -35.21
CA LYS A 40 6.69 33.92 -35.57
C LYS A 40 6.92 34.16 -37.08
N SER A 41 7.66 33.23 -37.70
CA SER A 41 7.86 33.25 -39.17
C SER A 41 6.62 32.87 -39.97
N GLY A 42 5.58 32.34 -39.35
CA GLY A 42 4.40 31.73 -39.98
C GLY A 42 4.63 30.25 -40.33
N GLN A 43 5.78 29.66 -40.05
CA GLN A 43 6.07 28.26 -40.25
C GLN A 43 5.38 27.43 -39.17
N GLU A 44 4.77 26.31 -39.57
CA GLU A 44 4.23 25.31 -38.65
C GLU A 44 5.35 24.36 -38.20
N HIS A 45 5.44 24.15 -36.88
CA HIS A 45 6.38 23.24 -36.25
C HIS A 45 5.61 22.11 -35.55
N GLN A 46 5.90 20.88 -35.92
CA GLN A 46 5.34 19.71 -35.27
C GLN A 46 6.10 19.38 -34.00
N ILE A 47 5.39 19.20 -32.90
CA ILE A 47 5.93 18.91 -31.58
C ILE A 47 5.40 17.54 -31.13
N ASP A 48 6.29 16.61 -30.81
CA ASP A 48 5.97 15.24 -30.48
C ASP A 48 5.11 15.14 -29.20
N VAL A 49 5.50 15.87 -28.11
CA VAL A 49 4.72 15.97 -26.87
C VAL A 49 4.72 17.41 -26.37
N TYR A 50 3.56 17.90 -25.97
CA TYR A 50 3.35 19.28 -25.58
C TYR A 50 2.40 19.42 -24.40
N TRP A 51 2.67 20.39 -23.53
CA TRP A 51 1.68 20.87 -22.56
C TRP A 51 1.88 22.34 -22.25
N SER A 52 0.86 22.95 -21.65
CA SER A 52 0.95 24.31 -21.13
C SER A 52 0.17 24.43 -19.82
N PHE A 53 0.61 25.33 -18.97
CA PHE A 53 -0.05 25.64 -17.69
C PHE A 53 0.09 27.13 -17.39
N LYS A 54 -0.74 27.62 -16.47
CA LYS A 54 -0.70 29.01 -16.02
C LYS A 54 -0.18 29.10 -14.59
N VAL A 55 0.74 30.03 -14.38
CA VAL A 55 1.26 30.36 -13.04
C VAL A 55 1.46 31.88 -12.95
N GLY A 56 0.92 32.50 -11.88
CA GLY A 56 1.02 33.96 -11.70
C GLY A 56 0.44 34.81 -12.83
N GLY A 57 -0.52 34.26 -13.58
CA GLY A 57 -1.12 34.93 -14.75
C GLY A 57 -0.39 34.70 -16.07
N GLU A 58 0.82 34.15 -16.06
CA GLU A 58 1.64 33.84 -17.23
C GLU A 58 1.39 32.42 -17.73
N THR A 59 1.39 32.23 -19.07
CA THR A 59 1.31 30.91 -19.69
C THR A 59 2.70 30.35 -19.93
N MET A 60 2.99 29.25 -19.26
CA MET A 60 4.20 28.48 -19.47
C MET A 60 3.92 27.34 -20.45
N GLN A 61 4.80 27.19 -21.44
CA GLN A 61 4.68 26.17 -22.48
C GLN A 61 5.90 25.26 -22.48
N VAL A 62 5.68 23.97 -22.72
CA VAL A 62 6.76 22.97 -22.81
C VAL A 62 6.58 22.13 -24.06
N ALA A 63 7.62 22.01 -24.86
CA ALA A 63 7.71 21.15 -26.02
C ALA A 63 8.74 20.07 -25.81
N ILE A 64 8.41 18.84 -26.18
CA ILE A 64 9.34 17.71 -26.16
C ILE A 64 9.51 17.19 -27.58
N GLU A 65 10.75 17.02 -27.96
CA GLU A 65 11.16 16.28 -29.15
C GLU A 65 11.63 14.88 -28.74
N CYS A 66 11.07 13.84 -29.35
CA CYS A 66 11.33 12.44 -29.05
C CYS A 66 12.07 11.75 -30.19
N LYS A 67 13.21 11.15 -29.92
CA LYS A 67 13.97 10.45 -30.96
C LYS A 67 14.49 9.10 -30.47
N ASP A 68 13.91 8.02 -31.04
CA ASP A 68 14.40 6.65 -30.85
C ASP A 68 15.47 6.32 -31.90
N TYR A 69 16.68 6.80 -31.66
CA TYR A 69 17.80 6.58 -32.55
C TYR A 69 18.64 5.35 -32.19
N LYS A 70 19.38 4.82 -33.18
CA LYS A 70 20.35 3.75 -32.96
C LYS A 70 21.69 4.22 -32.38
N SER A 71 21.95 5.51 -32.42
CA SER A 71 23.19 6.16 -31.96
C SER A 71 22.92 7.44 -31.20
N ALA A 72 23.94 7.92 -30.47
CA ALA A 72 23.86 9.17 -29.70
C ALA A 72 23.48 10.37 -30.58
N VAL A 73 22.61 11.23 -30.05
CA VAL A 73 22.08 12.42 -30.73
C VAL A 73 23.20 13.41 -31.00
N SER A 74 23.33 13.88 -32.25
CA SER A 74 24.31 14.86 -32.66
C SER A 74 23.84 16.30 -32.38
N VAL A 75 24.79 17.24 -32.34
CA VAL A 75 24.51 18.66 -32.15
C VAL A 75 23.56 19.23 -33.23
N GLY A 76 23.61 18.72 -34.47
CA GLY A 76 22.72 19.17 -35.55
C GLY A 76 21.25 19.01 -35.19
N ARG A 77 20.88 17.87 -34.60
CA ARG A 77 19.50 17.60 -34.18
C ARG A 77 19.01 18.54 -33.08
N ILE A 78 19.88 18.87 -32.14
CA ILE A 78 19.55 19.83 -31.08
C ILE A 78 19.38 21.23 -31.64
N ARG A 79 20.21 21.61 -32.67
CA ARG A 79 20.09 22.90 -33.37
C ARG A 79 18.76 23.01 -34.14
N ASP A 80 18.38 21.93 -34.84
CA ASP A 80 17.09 21.89 -35.56
C ASP A 80 15.90 22.12 -34.60
N PHE A 81 15.94 21.45 -33.45
CA PHE A 81 14.90 21.61 -32.43
C PHE A 81 14.95 23.00 -31.78
N TRP A 82 16.16 23.51 -31.47
CA TRP A 82 16.31 24.87 -30.96
C TRP A 82 15.72 25.92 -31.90
N ALA A 83 15.97 25.80 -33.21
CA ALA A 83 15.45 26.75 -34.20
C ALA A 83 13.90 26.76 -34.21
N ALA A 84 13.28 25.62 -34.08
CA ALA A 84 11.82 25.54 -33.95
C ALA A 84 11.34 26.22 -32.65
N LEU A 85 11.98 25.98 -31.49
CA LEU A 85 11.63 26.62 -30.23
C LEU A 85 11.81 28.16 -30.28
N ASP A 86 12.87 28.65 -30.92
CA ASP A 86 13.15 30.08 -31.07
C ASP A 86 12.10 30.77 -31.94
N ASP A 87 11.69 30.14 -33.03
CA ASP A 87 10.62 30.65 -33.91
C ASP A 87 9.25 30.64 -33.22
N ILE A 88 8.91 29.58 -32.47
CA ILE A 88 7.67 29.52 -31.67
C ILE A 88 7.72 30.61 -30.57
N GLY A 89 8.79 30.69 -29.83
CA GLY A 89 9.04 31.65 -28.73
C GLY A 89 8.26 31.31 -27.45
N ASN A 90 8.83 31.79 -26.36
CA ASN A 90 8.28 31.59 -25.00
C ASN A 90 7.91 30.14 -24.67
N ILE A 91 8.74 29.19 -25.09
CA ILE A 91 8.51 27.76 -24.91
C ILE A 91 9.77 27.08 -24.36
N LYS A 92 9.61 26.21 -23.36
CA LYS A 92 10.70 25.41 -22.80
C LYS A 92 10.86 24.14 -23.63
N GLY A 93 12.10 23.85 -24.05
CA GLY A 93 12.43 22.65 -24.80
C GLY A 93 12.98 21.53 -23.93
N ILE A 94 12.50 20.32 -24.21
CA ILE A 94 13.04 19.05 -23.66
C ILE A 94 13.31 18.13 -24.85
N PHE A 95 14.51 17.56 -24.92
CA PHE A 95 14.83 16.57 -25.95
C PHE A 95 14.99 15.19 -25.27
N VAL A 96 14.30 14.18 -25.75
CA VAL A 96 14.27 12.84 -25.14
C VAL A 96 14.74 11.80 -26.15
N THR A 97 15.64 10.91 -25.74
CA THR A 97 16.16 9.82 -26.59
C THR A 97 16.42 8.55 -25.80
N THR A 98 16.60 7.43 -26.52
CA THR A 98 16.97 6.12 -25.91
C THR A 98 18.50 5.92 -25.81
N LYS A 99 19.33 6.70 -26.55
CA LYS A 99 20.78 6.39 -26.77
C LYS A 99 21.76 7.42 -26.19
N GLY A 100 21.26 8.49 -25.62
CA GLY A 100 22.11 9.56 -25.09
C GLY A 100 22.59 10.54 -26.16
N TYR A 101 23.61 11.37 -25.84
CA TYR A 101 23.99 12.57 -26.60
C TYR A 101 25.49 12.65 -26.81
N GLN A 102 25.90 13.18 -27.95
CA GLN A 102 27.30 13.57 -28.17
C GLN A 102 27.67 14.81 -27.35
N SER A 103 28.91 14.96 -26.95
CA SER A 103 29.37 16.07 -26.10
C SER A 103 29.01 17.45 -26.67
N GLY A 104 29.15 17.65 -27.98
CA GLY A 104 28.73 18.90 -28.62
C GLY A 104 27.22 19.18 -28.54
N ALA A 105 26.39 18.14 -28.54
CA ALA A 105 24.95 18.28 -28.33
C ALA A 105 24.63 18.72 -26.91
N VAL A 106 25.30 18.15 -25.90
CA VAL A 106 25.16 18.53 -24.50
C VAL A 106 25.57 19.98 -24.27
N THR A 107 26.73 20.38 -24.80
CA THR A 107 27.24 21.78 -24.68
C THR A 107 26.26 22.79 -25.29
N PHE A 108 25.73 22.49 -26.49
CA PHE A 108 24.79 23.38 -27.17
C PHE A 108 23.45 23.46 -26.42
N ALA A 109 22.91 22.33 -26.00
CA ALA A 109 21.65 22.26 -25.25
C ALA A 109 21.71 23.03 -23.93
N ASN A 110 22.80 22.86 -23.16
CA ASN A 110 22.99 23.58 -21.89
C ASN A 110 23.06 25.11 -22.12
N HIS A 111 23.74 25.58 -23.17
CA HIS A 111 23.79 26.99 -23.51
C HIS A 111 22.39 27.56 -23.82
N HIS A 112 21.60 26.82 -24.56
CA HIS A 112 20.23 27.22 -24.96
C HIS A 112 19.14 26.78 -23.99
N LYS A 113 19.49 26.25 -22.81
CA LYS A 113 18.57 25.81 -21.74
C LYS A 113 17.56 24.77 -22.21
N ILE A 114 17.94 23.89 -23.14
CA ILE A 114 17.19 22.74 -23.55
C ILE A 114 17.52 21.59 -22.57
N ALA A 115 16.51 21.02 -21.91
CA ALA A 115 16.73 19.87 -21.06
C ALA A 115 16.95 18.61 -21.91
N LEU A 116 17.95 17.82 -21.56
CA LEU A 116 18.25 16.57 -22.24
C LEU A 116 17.96 15.39 -21.33
N LYS A 117 17.11 14.48 -21.81
CA LYS A 117 16.70 13.31 -21.02
C LYS A 117 16.84 12.03 -21.82
N THR A 118 17.05 10.93 -21.11
CA THR A 118 17.04 9.59 -21.69
C THR A 118 15.93 8.76 -21.11
N VAL A 119 15.30 7.91 -21.93
CA VAL A 119 14.37 6.88 -21.49
C VAL A 119 14.99 5.52 -21.78
N GLN A 120 15.15 4.70 -20.77
CA GLN A 120 15.79 3.38 -20.83
C GLN A 120 15.02 2.36 -20.03
N GLU A 121 15.30 1.08 -20.25
CA GLU A 121 14.91 0.04 -19.31
C GLU A 121 15.63 0.27 -17.98
N PRO A 122 14.94 0.11 -16.83
CA PRO A 122 15.56 0.34 -15.54
C PRO A 122 16.64 -0.71 -15.26
N THR A 123 17.77 -0.27 -14.76
CA THR A 123 18.82 -1.16 -14.25
C THR A 123 18.50 -1.58 -12.81
N GLU A 124 19.22 -2.58 -12.31
CA GLU A 124 19.08 -3.00 -10.91
C GLU A 124 19.44 -1.87 -9.93
N ALA A 125 20.41 -1.03 -10.27
CA ALA A 125 20.72 0.17 -9.48
C ALA A 125 19.60 1.22 -9.48
N ASP A 126 18.85 1.33 -10.57
CA ASP A 126 17.69 2.23 -10.63
C ASP A 126 16.52 1.71 -9.75
N LEU A 127 16.37 0.38 -9.68
CA LEU A 127 15.31 -0.27 -8.89
C LEU A 127 15.67 -0.40 -7.41
N ASN A 128 16.96 -0.36 -7.05
CA ASN A 128 17.45 -0.52 -5.69
C ASN A 128 18.49 0.58 -5.37
N PRO A 129 18.11 1.88 -5.39
CA PRO A 129 19.04 2.93 -5.05
C PRO A 129 19.54 2.80 -3.61
N GLU A 130 20.77 3.24 -3.34
CA GLU A 130 21.34 3.24 -1.99
C GLU A 130 20.41 3.92 -0.98
N GLY A 131 20.21 3.29 0.19
CA GLY A 131 19.35 3.81 1.25
C GLY A 131 17.88 3.39 1.12
N THR A 132 17.50 2.61 0.12
CA THR A 132 16.13 2.03 0.06
C THR A 132 16.00 0.83 0.99
N ILE A 133 14.81 0.73 1.62
CA ILE A 133 14.46 -0.45 2.42
C ILE A 133 14.09 -1.59 1.46
N GLN A 134 14.91 -2.63 1.43
CA GLN A 134 14.69 -3.81 0.59
C GLN A 134 13.95 -4.93 1.34
N GLN A 135 14.05 -4.92 2.66
CA GLN A 135 13.48 -5.97 3.49
C GLN A 135 13.01 -5.40 4.83
N ILE A 136 11.85 -5.83 5.27
CA ILE A 136 11.34 -5.57 6.63
C ILE A 136 11.21 -6.92 7.33
N VAL A 137 11.94 -7.08 8.42
CA VAL A 137 11.84 -8.27 9.29
C VAL A 137 11.08 -7.87 10.55
N MET A 138 9.96 -8.50 10.79
CA MET A 138 9.14 -8.32 11.98
C MET A 138 9.27 -9.54 12.86
N ASN A 139 9.72 -9.34 14.11
CA ASN A 139 9.75 -10.38 15.13
C ASN A 139 8.70 -10.05 16.19
N GLY A 140 7.95 -11.04 16.61
CA GLY A 140 6.91 -10.87 17.62
C GLY A 140 6.70 -12.13 18.44
N ASN A 141 6.14 -11.96 19.63
CA ASN A 141 5.72 -13.07 20.49
C ASN A 141 4.20 -13.10 20.52
N LEU A 142 3.61 -14.22 20.15
CA LEU A 142 2.20 -14.51 20.34
C LEU A 142 2.03 -15.17 21.70
N LEU A 143 1.35 -14.48 22.61
CA LEU A 143 0.96 -15.03 23.91
C LEU A 143 -0.44 -15.63 23.80
N GLY A 144 -0.55 -16.90 24.10
CA GLY A 144 -1.82 -17.61 24.02
C GLY A 144 -2.11 -18.46 25.26
N ILE A 145 -3.30 -19.00 25.28
CA ILE A 145 -3.77 -19.98 26.28
C ILE A 145 -4.21 -21.25 25.56
N HIS A 146 -4.08 -22.39 26.23
CA HIS A 146 -4.61 -23.67 25.75
C HIS A 146 -4.98 -24.56 26.94
N ASN A 147 -5.52 -25.75 26.65
CA ASN A 147 -6.00 -26.70 27.68
C ASN A 147 -6.98 -26.07 28.67
N VAL A 148 -7.80 -25.12 28.19
CA VAL A 148 -8.76 -24.41 29.03
C VAL A 148 -9.86 -25.37 29.48
N ARG A 149 -10.10 -25.41 30.78
CA ARG A 149 -11.19 -26.14 31.41
C ARG A 149 -11.98 -25.19 32.29
N MET A 150 -13.28 -25.19 32.14
CA MET A 150 -14.22 -24.37 32.90
C MET A 150 -14.93 -25.24 33.93
N MET A 151 -15.00 -24.77 35.15
CA MET A 151 -15.75 -25.44 36.26
C MET A 151 -16.63 -24.41 36.94
N PRO A 152 -17.92 -24.34 36.56
CA PRO A 152 -18.88 -23.48 37.22
C PRO A 152 -19.28 -24.05 38.59
N LYS A 153 -19.37 -23.21 39.58
CA LYS A 153 -19.93 -23.50 40.86
C LYS A 153 -21.36 -22.96 40.86
N PHE A 154 -22.33 -23.88 40.94
CA PHE A 154 -23.74 -23.53 40.99
C PHE A 154 -24.17 -23.27 42.43
N ASP A 155 -25.10 -22.32 42.63
CA ASP A 155 -25.89 -22.17 43.83
C ASP A 155 -26.92 -23.33 43.89
N LEU A 156 -26.52 -24.43 44.52
CA LEU A 156 -27.33 -25.66 44.54
C LEU A 156 -28.69 -25.44 45.20
N ALA A 157 -28.78 -24.62 46.25
CA ALA A 157 -30.06 -24.34 46.92
C ALA A 157 -31.02 -23.68 45.95
N TRP A 158 -30.56 -22.66 45.23
CA TRP A 158 -31.36 -21.98 44.22
C TRP A 158 -31.77 -22.93 43.06
N VAL A 159 -30.82 -23.76 42.56
CA VAL A 159 -31.06 -24.67 41.44
C VAL A 159 -32.15 -25.69 41.82
N LEU A 160 -32.08 -26.32 43.00
CA LEU A 160 -33.06 -27.30 43.45
C LEU A 160 -34.45 -26.69 43.68
N GLU A 161 -34.52 -25.43 44.09
CA GLU A 161 -35.78 -24.72 44.33
C GLU A 161 -36.45 -24.23 43.03
N ASN A 162 -35.65 -23.84 42.03
CA ASN A 162 -36.14 -23.11 40.85
C ASN A 162 -36.12 -23.93 39.54
N THR A 163 -35.63 -25.16 39.57
CA THR A 163 -35.56 -26.06 38.40
C THR A 163 -36.09 -27.46 38.73
N ASP A 164 -36.12 -28.32 37.72
CA ASP A 164 -36.54 -29.71 37.85
C ASP A 164 -35.40 -30.65 38.33
N PHE A 165 -34.22 -30.14 38.60
CA PHE A 165 -33.07 -30.91 39.10
C PHE A 165 -33.32 -31.36 40.54
N LYS A 166 -32.86 -32.59 40.84
CA LYS A 166 -32.91 -33.18 42.19
C LYS A 166 -31.50 -33.39 42.72
N GLU A 167 -31.38 -33.45 44.02
CA GLU A 167 -30.13 -33.77 44.69
C GLU A 167 -29.56 -35.11 44.18
N GLY A 168 -28.31 -35.08 43.68
CA GLY A 168 -27.65 -36.27 43.11
C GLY A 168 -27.84 -36.47 41.60
N ASP A 169 -28.65 -35.65 40.94
CA ASP A 169 -28.80 -35.73 39.49
C ASP A 169 -27.44 -35.39 38.80
N PRO A 170 -27.01 -36.16 37.78
CA PRO A 170 -25.80 -35.87 37.04
C PRO A 170 -26.05 -34.66 36.13
N PHE A 171 -25.30 -33.61 36.33
CA PHE A 171 -25.30 -32.46 35.45
C PHE A 171 -24.10 -32.50 34.50
N ARG A 172 -24.35 -32.38 33.21
CA ARG A 172 -23.29 -32.25 32.19
C ARG A 172 -23.56 -30.99 31.38
N LEU A 173 -22.54 -30.15 31.29
CA LEU A 173 -22.58 -28.94 30.49
C LEU A 173 -22.10 -29.26 29.07
N TYR A 174 -22.97 -29.02 28.09
CA TYR A 174 -22.70 -29.13 26.68
C TYR A 174 -22.93 -27.77 26.01
N GLY A 175 -22.20 -27.52 24.93
CA GLY A 175 -22.32 -26.32 24.13
C GLY A 175 -20.95 -25.74 23.76
N ARG A 176 -20.95 -24.93 22.72
CA ARG A 176 -19.76 -24.19 22.33
C ARG A 176 -19.56 -23.02 23.29
N ASN A 177 -18.33 -22.68 23.60
CA ASN A 177 -17.99 -21.58 24.50
C ASN A 177 -18.49 -20.20 24.03
N ASP A 178 -18.73 -20.01 22.71
CA ASP A 178 -19.34 -18.82 22.13
C ASP A 178 -20.88 -18.80 22.22
N GLN A 179 -21.51 -19.90 22.65
CA GLN A 179 -22.96 -20.07 22.79
C GLN A 179 -23.42 -20.18 24.26
N VAL A 180 -22.52 -20.61 25.14
CA VAL A 180 -22.81 -20.65 26.58
C VAL A 180 -22.71 -19.22 27.13
N LYS A 181 -23.84 -18.72 27.66
CA LYS A 181 -24.00 -17.34 28.09
C LYS A 181 -23.90 -17.20 29.60
N ILE A 182 -23.33 -16.10 30.05
CA ILE A 182 -23.36 -15.66 31.43
C ILE A 182 -24.24 -14.42 31.48
N MET A 183 -25.23 -14.44 32.39
CA MET A 183 -26.28 -13.45 32.49
C MET A 183 -26.39 -12.93 33.90
N ASP A 184 -27.04 -11.77 34.09
CA ASP A 184 -27.48 -11.26 35.41
C ASP A 184 -28.89 -11.76 35.79
N SER A 185 -29.42 -11.30 36.94
CA SER A 185 -30.75 -11.63 37.44
C SER A 185 -31.90 -11.13 36.56
N SER A 186 -31.67 -10.18 35.68
CA SER A 186 -32.61 -9.71 34.67
C SER A 186 -32.54 -10.54 33.40
N PHE A 187 -31.64 -11.54 33.36
CA PHE A 187 -31.31 -12.37 32.22
C PHE A 187 -30.71 -11.55 31.04
N GLU A 188 -30.13 -10.40 31.33
CA GLU A 188 -29.32 -9.71 30.35
C GLU A 188 -27.94 -10.38 30.21
N VAL A 189 -27.44 -10.48 28.96
CA VAL A 189 -26.20 -11.19 28.69
C VAL A 189 -25.01 -10.33 29.07
N LEU A 190 -24.21 -10.77 30.04
CA LEU A 190 -22.97 -10.15 30.47
C LEU A 190 -21.77 -10.56 29.56
N GLY A 191 -21.92 -11.69 28.88
CA GLY A 191 -20.92 -12.22 27.96
C GLY A 191 -21.14 -13.72 27.73
N THR A 192 -20.27 -14.28 26.88
CA THR A 192 -20.18 -15.73 26.66
C THR A 192 -19.00 -16.30 27.43
N VAL A 193 -18.93 -17.62 27.56
CA VAL A 193 -17.75 -18.29 28.13
C VAL A 193 -16.49 -17.92 27.39
N LEU A 194 -16.56 -17.80 26.05
CA LEU A 194 -15.44 -17.33 25.22
C LEU A 194 -14.96 -15.93 25.61
N ASP A 195 -15.88 -15.02 25.93
CA ASP A 195 -15.51 -13.67 26.37
C ASP A 195 -14.75 -13.70 27.69
N TYR A 196 -15.09 -14.59 28.61
CA TYR A 196 -14.37 -14.79 29.88
C TYR A 196 -13.04 -15.53 29.68
N GLU A 197 -12.97 -16.52 28.79
CA GLU A 197 -11.71 -17.15 28.38
C GLU A 197 -10.73 -16.10 27.80
N ASN A 198 -11.22 -15.17 27.00
CA ASN A 198 -10.40 -14.11 26.44
C ASN A 198 -9.85 -13.12 27.47
N LYS A 199 -10.49 -13.02 28.64
CA LYS A 199 -10.04 -12.18 29.76
C LYS A 199 -9.03 -12.90 30.67
N LEU A 200 -8.76 -14.20 30.48
CA LEU A 200 -7.80 -14.93 31.30
C LEU A 200 -6.39 -14.34 31.18
N PRO A 201 -5.66 -14.18 32.28
CA PRO A 201 -4.27 -13.72 32.27
C PRO A 201 -3.39 -14.62 31.41
N ARG A 202 -2.53 -14.01 30.59
CA ARG A 202 -1.54 -14.72 29.76
C ARG A 202 -0.14 -14.76 30.39
N THR A 203 -0.07 -14.37 31.67
CA THR A 203 1.14 -14.35 32.48
C THR A 203 0.94 -15.18 33.75
N PRO A 204 1.96 -15.91 34.23
CA PRO A 204 3.28 -16.09 33.62
C PRO A 204 3.23 -16.85 32.30
N GLU A 205 4.24 -16.60 31.42
CA GLU A 205 4.36 -17.26 30.13
C GLU A 205 4.81 -18.72 30.27
N ASN A 206 4.38 -19.59 29.35
CA ASN A 206 4.76 -21.01 29.29
C ASN A 206 4.55 -21.76 30.62
N ALA A 207 3.48 -21.43 31.32
CA ALA A 207 3.11 -22.03 32.58
C ALA A 207 1.93 -22.98 32.39
N SER A 208 1.87 -24.02 33.23
CA SER A 208 0.82 -25.02 33.22
C SER A 208 -0.04 -24.98 34.48
N ASN A 209 -1.28 -25.42 34.35
CA ASN A 209 -2.24 -25.53 35.45
C ASN A 209 -2.45 -24.20 36.22
N LEU A 210 -2.47 -23.10 35.48
CA LEU A 210 -2.88 -21.83 36.04
C LEU A 210 -4.37 -21.88 36.37
N THR A 211 -4.77 -21.16 37.42
CA THR A 211 -6.16 -21.04 37.83
C THR A 211 -6.57 -19.58 37.86
N HIS A 212 -7.79 -19.32 37.41
CA HIS A 212 -8.39 -18.00 37.51
C HIS A 212 -9.88 -18.13 37.82
N ARG A 213 -10.37 -17.31 38.76
CA ARG A 213 -11.76 -17.33 39.19
C ARG A 213 -12.43 -16.00 38.81
N PHE A 214 -13.65 -16.14 38.25
CA PHE A 214 -14.59 -15.05 38.12
C PHE A 214 -15.73 -15.24 39.11
N GLU A 215 -15.87 -14.30 40.03
CA GLU A 215 -16.94 -14.29 41.04
C GLU A 215 -18.19 -13.58 40.47
N PHE A 216 -19.36 -14.08 40.84
CA PHE A 216 -20.64 -13.51 40.43
C PHE A 216 -21.54 -13.36 41.66
N SER A 217 -21.83 -12.12 42.07
CA SER A 217 -22.79 -11.86 43.13
C SER A 217 -24.22 -12.15 42.70
N ASP A 218 -24.49 -12.07 41.39
CA ASP A 218 -25.83 -12.26 40.80
C ASP A 218 -25.65 -12.76 39.34
N GLY A 219 -25.04 -13.93 39.19
CA GLY A 219 -24.73 -14.53 37.92
C GLY A 219 -25.54 -15.76 37.60
N TYR A 220 -25.88 -15.95 36.32
CA TYR A 220 -26.56 -17.10 35.78
C TYR A 220 -25.85 -17.63 34.56
N LEU A 221 -25.69 -18.94 34.49
CA LEU A 221 -25.11 -19.61 33.33
C LEU A 221 -26.22 -20.27 32.52
N PHE A 222 -26.22 -19.98 31.22
CA PHE A 222 -27.20 -20.57 30.30
C PHE A 222 -26.49 -21.30 29.16
N ALA A 223 -26.67 -22.60 29.11
CA ALA A 223 -26.23 -23.49 28.06
C ALA A 223 -27.43 -24.11 27.36
N PRO A 224 -27.88 -23.63 26.19
CA PRO A 224 -29.12 -24.08 25.55
C PRO A 224 -29.17 -25.56 25.26
N GLU A 225 -28.04 -26.23 25.08
CA GLU A 225 -27.94 -27.67 24.83
C GLU A 225 -28.02 -28.51 26.11
N SER A 226 -27.88 -27.90 27.30
CA SER A 226 -27.80 -28.60 28.59
C SER A 226 -28.93 -28.28 29.52
N CYS A 227 -29.52 -27.10 29.46
CA CYS A 227 -30.58 -26.67 30.36
C CYS A 227 -31.61 -25.79 29.65
N SER A 228 -32.88 -25.94 30.02
CA SER A 228 -33.97 -25.14 29.46
C SER A 228 -34.06 -23.74 30.08
N LYS A 229 -33.44 -23.51 31.22
CA LYS A 229 -33.42 -22.25 31.96
C LYS A 229 -32.01 -21.90 32.43
N PRO A 230 -31.69 -20.62 32.59
CA PRO A 230 -30.42 -20.22 33.22
C PRO A 230 -30.29 -20.75 34.65
N LEU A 231 -29.10 -21.21 35.01
CA LEU A 231 -28.78 -21.77 36.33
C LEU A 231 -27.92 -20.77 37.11
N LYS A 232 -28.28 -20.47 38.34
CA LYS A 232 -27.54 -19.55 39.20
C LYS A 232 -26.18 -20.09 39.55
N ILE A 233 -25.18 -19.25 39.41
CA ILE A 233 -23.77 -19.56 39.69
C ILE A 233 -23.19 -18.61 40.75
N GLU A 234 -22.25 -19.14 41.56
CA GLU A 234 -21.49 -18.34 42.53
C GLU A 234 -20.21 -17.83 41.88
N HIS A 235 -19.52 -18.69 41.18
CA HIS A 235 -18.27 -18.37 40.46
C HIS A 235 -18.03 -19.38 39.33
N ILE A 236 -17.06 -19.03 38.49
CA ILE A 236 -16.50 -19.93 37.49
C ILE A 236 -14.99 -20.00 37.69
N ASP A 237 -14.47 -21.20 37.94
CA ASP A 237 -13.04 -21.47 37.94
C ASP A 237 -12.60 -21.90 36.54
N PHE A 238 -11.54 -21.30 36.06
CA PHE A 238 -10.85 -21.74 34.86
C PHE A 238 -9.49 -22.31 35.25
N THR A 239 -9.15 -23.47 34.68
CA THR A 239 -7.79 -23.99 34.66
C THR A 239 -7.27 -23.98 33.24
N TYR A 240 -6.03 -23.55 33.03
CA TYR A 240 -5.48 -23.39 31.69
C TYR A 240 -3.96 -23.36 31.70
N ASP A 241 -3.37 -23.50 30.53
CA ASP A 241 -1.95 -23.36 30.31
C ASP A 241 -1.71 -22.12 29.44
N THR A 242 -0.55 -21.48 29.63
CA THR A 242 -0.08 -20.38 28.78
C THR A 242 1.05 -20.83 27.88
N PHE A 243 1.16 -20.22 26.71
CA PHE A 243 2.29 -20.44 25.80
C PHE A 243 2.74 -19.15 25.15
N THR A 244 4.02 -19.12 24.80
CA THR A 244 4.60 -18.08 23.97
C THR A 244 5.11 -18.70 22.68
N HIS A 245 4.61 -18.22 21.55
CA HIS A 245 5.10 -18.63 20.23
C HIS A 245 5.83 -17.46 19.59
N GLN A 246 7.10 -17.69 19.24
CA GLN A 246 7.86 -16.69 18.49
C GLN A 246 7.44 -16.72 17.01
N MET A 247 7.11 -15.54 16.49
CA MET A 247 6.77 -15.35 15.10
C MET A 247 7.79 -14.44 14.43
N GLN A 248 8.24 -14.83 13.26
CA GLN A 248 9.02 -13.99 12.39
C GLN A 248 8.32 -13.90 11.05
N SER A 249 8.11 -12.68 10.58
CA SER A 249 7.61 -12.39 9.24
C SER A 249 8.60 -11.53 8.50
N THR A 250 8.87 -11.88 7.25
CA THR A 250 9.77 -11.13 6.38
C THR A 250 8.99 -10.62 5.18
N ILE A 251 8.99 -9.31 5.00
CA ILE A 251 8.43 -8.66 3.82
C ILE A 251 9.60 -8.22 2.94
N ASN A 252 9.71 -8.80 1.76
CA ASN A 252 10.68 -8.37 0.74
C ASN A 252 10.02 -7.29 -0.13
N LEU A 253 10.63 -6.11 -0.16
CA LEU A 253 10.18 -4.98 -0.97
C LEU A 253 10.99 -5.00 -2.27
N LYS A 254 10.30 -5.12 -3.40
CA LYS A 254 10.91 -5.07 -4.72
C LYS A 254 10.29 -3.92 -5.51
N MET A 255 11.09 -2.94 -5.85
CA MET A 255 10.68 -1.92 -6.80
C MET A 255 10.65 -2.53 -8.21
N THR A 256 9.64 -2.14 -8.98
CA THR A 256 9.53 -2.52 -10.39
C THR A 256 9.25 -1.27 -11.20
N ALA A 257 9.82 -1.17 -12.38
CA ALA A 257 9.50 -0.11 -13.32
C ALA A 257 9.60 -0.65 -14.75
N LYS A 258 8.83 -0.05 -15.67
CA LYS A 258 8.87 -0.38 -17.11
C LYS A 258 9.88 0.46 -17.86
N ALA A 259 10.10 1.68 -17.37
CA ALA A 259 11.07 2.59 -17.94
C ALA A 259 11.61 3.50 -16.85
N VAL A 260 12.81 4.06 -17.07
CA VAL A 260 13.39 5.13 -16.30
C VAL A 260 13.68 6.32 -17.20
N LEU A 261 13.14 7.50 -16.84
CA LEU A 261 13.47 8.77 -17.44
C LEU A 261 14.57 9.41 -16.62
N LYS A 262 15.74 9.65 -17.22
CA LYS A 262 16.89 10.30 -16.56
C LYS A 262 17.20 11.66 -17.17
N ASP A 263 17.35 12.66 -16.34
CA ASP A 263 17.95 13.93 -16.74
C ASP A 263 19.48 13.78 -16.77
N ILE A 264 20.10 14.02 -17.90
CA ILE A 264 21.54 13.83 -18.05
C ILE A 264 22.39 14.96 -17.44
N THR A 265 21.77 16.09 -17.09
CA THR A 265 22.44 17.22 -16.48
C THR A 265 22.43 17.18 -14.96
N THR A 266 21.23 16.87 -14.37
CA THR A 266 21.04 16.80 -12.92
C THR A 266 21.29 15.41 -12.36
N GLY A 267 21.14 14.37 -13.16
CA GLY A 267 21.19 12.97 -12.75
C GLY A 267 19.86 12.48 -12.12
N GLU A 268 18.85 13.35 -12.02
CA GLU A 268 17.53 12.97 -11.51
C GLU A 268 16.89 11.89 -12.37
N ALA A 269 16.27 10.92 -11.73
CA ALA A 269 15.61 9.79 -12.38
C ALA A 269 14.16 9.65 -11.92
N PHE A 270 13.28 9.36 -12.85
CA PHE A 270 11.88 9.04 -12.59
C PHE A 270 11.57 7.62 -13.08
N LEU A 271 11.03 6.78 -12.18
CA LEU A 271 10.64 5.40 -12.48
C LEU A 271 9.18 5.35 -12.93
N TYR A 272 8.95 4.87 -14.13
CA TYR A 272 7.63 4.75 -14.73
C TYR A 272 7.08 3.31 -14.63
N ASN A 273 5.89 3.15 -14.06
CA ASN A 273 5.30 1.85 -13.78
C ASN A 273 4.00 1.55 -14.53
N LYS A 274 3.26 2.57 -14.97
CA LYS A 274 1.96 2.35 -15.59
C LYS A 274 2.03 1.48 -16.84
N SER A 275 1.05 0.61 -17.00
CA SER A 275 0.81 -0.09 -18.26
C SER A 275 0.29 0.93 -19.25
N THR A 276 1.00 1.15 -20.36
CA THR A 276 0.37 1.82 -21.50
C THR A 276 -0.80 0.94 -21.94
N ALA A 277 -2.03 1.47 -21.76
CA ALA A 277 -3.25 0.80 -22.21
C ALA A 277 -3.27 0.67 -23.74
#